data_e9a44f3ba73d570d71d92dc9ee2e559c
#
_entry.id   e9a44f3ba73d570d71d92dc9ee2e559c
#
_cell.length_a   1.000
_cell.length_b   1.000
_cell.length_c   1.000
_cell.angle_alpha   90.00
_cell.angle_beta   90.00
_cell.angle_gamma   90.00
#
_symmetry.space_group_name_H-M   'P 1'
#
loop_
_entity.id
_entity.type
_entity.pdbx_description
1 polymer ?
#
loop_
_entity_poly.entity_id
_entity_poly.type
_entity_poly.pdbx_seq_one_letter_code
_entity_poly.pdbx_strand_id
1 'polypeptide(L)'
;MSISCNEKGRLIYALVSVNKTIAQKFDLCTDGFSQTRMDLLAQLQVDQTISQKELQKRVNVDHAAVTRHLKHLESTGMIARERSAADNRVILVSLTEQGATRIARLREQKDEFLENLLEGFSAEEQRTLAEMIQRIEGNADTLPKLKEESI
;
A
#
# COMPACT_ATOMS: atom_id res chain seq x y z
N MET A 1 -0.92 -2.94 -37.03
CA MET A 1 0.24 -3.86 -36.89
C MET A 1 0.15 -4.57 -35.57
N SER A 2 0.16 -5.87 -35.56
CA SER A 2 0.14 -6.65 -34.32
C SER A 2 1.58 -6.78 -33.78
N ILE A 3 1.80 -6.43 -32.50
CA ILE A 3 3.07 -6.63 -31.80
C ILE A 3 3.37 -8.13 -31.72
N SER A 4 4.61 -8.56 -31.99
CA SER A 4 5.01 -9.97 -31.93
C SER A 4 4.89 -10.54 -30.50
N CYS A 5 4.78 -11.87 -30.37
CA CYS A 5 4.69 -12.54 -29.06
C CYS A 5 5.93 -12.21 -28.18
N ASN A 6 7.10 -12.08 -28.78
CA ASN A 6 8.34 -11.72 -28.07
C ASN A 6 8.30 -10.27 -27.54
N GLU A 7 7.74 -9.33 -28.30
CA GLU A 7 7.58 -7.94 -27.85
C GLU A 7 6.54 -7.81 -26.73
N LYS A 8 5.45 -8.58 -26.79
CA LYS A 8 4.47 -8.66 -25.67
C LYS A 8 5.12 -9.18 -24.41
N GLY A 9 5.93 -10.24 -24.51
CA GLY A 9 6.70 -10.77 -23.39
C GLY A 9 7.62 -9.72 -22.77
N ARG A 10 8.39 -8.99 -23.60
CA ARG A 10 9.26 -7.92 -23.13
C ARG A 10 8.51 -6.82 -22.40
N LEU A 11 7.34 -6.42 -22.89
CA LEU A 11 6.49 -5.42 -22.23
C LEU A 11 6.08 -5.87 -20.82
N ILE A 12 5.60 -7.10 -20.69
CA ILE A 12 5.18 -7.63 -19.38
C ILE A 12 6.38 -7.79 -18.44
N TYR A 13 7.52 -8.28 -18.93
CA TYR A 13 8.76 -8.33 -18.13
C TYR A 13 9.21 -6.95 -17.67
N ALA A 14 9.08 -5.92 -18.52
CA ALA A 14 9.39 -4.54 -18.15
C ALA A 14 8.49 -4.04 -17.02
N LEU A 15 7.18 -4.31 -17.07
CA LEU A 15 6.24 -3.96 -15.99
C LEU A 15 6.61 -4.64 -14.66
N VAL A 16 6.92 -5.93 -14.69
CA VAL A 16 7.34 -6.67 -13.49
C VAL A 16 8.65 -6.10 -12.92
N SER A 17 9.62 -5.81 -13.78
CA SER A 17 10.90 -5.23 -13.38
C SER A 17 10.75 -3.84 -12.78
N VAL A 18 9.96 -2.97 -13.40
CA VAL A 18 9.65 -1.61 -12.92
C VAL A 18 8.98 -1.69 -11.55
N ASN A 19 7.97 -2.54 -11.39
CA ASN A 19 7.29 -2.72 -10.12
C ASN A 19 8.27 -3.12 -8.99
N LYS A 20 9.16 -4.07 -9.26
CA LYS A 20 10.19 -4.49 -8.29
C LYS A 20 11.14 -3.34 -7.92
N THR A 21 11.59 -2.58 -8.91
CA THR A 21 12.50 -1.45 -8.69
C THR A 21 11.82 -0.35 -7.89
N ILE A 22 10.58 0.00 -8.22
CA ILE A 22 9.78 1.00 -7.50
C ILE A 22 9.60 0.58 -6.05
N ALA A 23 9.20 -0.66 -5.79
CA ALA A 23 9.01 -1.17 -4.44
C ALA A 23 10.30 -1.07 -3.60
N GLN A 24 11.43 -1.49 -4.16
CA GLN A 24 12.72 -1.41 -3.47
C GLN A 24 13.14 0.05 -3.16
N LYS A 25 12.95 0.95 -4.10
CA LYS A 25 13.28 2.38 -3.93
C LYS A 25 12.33 3.06 -2.95
N PHE A 26 11.06 2.71 -2.98
CA PHE A 26 10.07 3.21 -2.04
C PHE A 26 10.39 2.78 -0.61
N ASP A 27 10.76 1.50 -0.39
CA ASP A 27 11.18 1.01 0.92
C ASP A 27 12.39 1.77 1.47
N LEU A 28 13.39 2.07 0.62
CA LEU A 28 14.55 2.86 1.01
C LEU A 28 14.17 4.31 1.34
N CYS A 29 13.26 4.90 0.58
CA CYS A 29 12.81 6.29 0.77
C CYS A 29 12.00 6.47 2.05
N THR A 30 11.28 5.42 2.47
CA THR A 30 10.40 5.43 3.64
C THR A 30 11.00 4.70 4.86
N ASP A 31 12.31 4.45 4.88
CA ASP A 31 12.97 3.67 5.95
C ASP A 31 12.30 2.30 6.21
N GLY A 32 11.90 1.62 5.13
CA GLY A 32 11.19 0.33 5.21
C GLY A 32 9.74 0.44 5.69
N PHE A 33 9.16 1.62 5.64
CA PHE A 33 7.77 1.84 6.06
C PHE A 33 6.80 1.43 4.96
N SER A 34 6.21 0.25 5.09
CA SER A 34 5.37 -0.34 4.04
C SER A 34 4.11 0.48 3.74
N GLN A 35 3.63 0.39 2.49
CA GLN A 35 2.37 1.02 2.05
C GLN A 35 1.20 0.64 2.98
N THR A 36 1.09 -0.63 3.38
CA THR A 36 0.03 -1.10 4.29
C THR A 36 0.04 -0.35 5.63
N ARG A 37 1.23 -0.05 6.19
CA ARG A 37 1.33 0.72 7.42
C ARG A 37 0.91 2.17 7.20
N MET A 38 1.26 2.76 6.05
CA MET A 38 0.80 4.09 5.69
C MET A 38 -0.72 4.14 5.55
N ASP A 39 -1.32 3.14 4.91
CA ASP A 39 -2.77 3.05 4.73
C ASP A 39 -3.49 2.89 6.08
N LEU A 40 -2.95 2.10 7.00
CA LEU A 40 -3.46 1.96 8.36
C LEU A 40 -3.42 3.30 9.11
N LEU A 41 -2.29 3.99 9.09
CA LEU A 41 -2.13 5.28 9.76
C LEU A 41 -3.00 6.37 9.15
N ALA A 42 -3.24 6.33 7.84
CA ALA A 42 -4.09 7.28 7.14
C ALA A 42 -5.57 7.22 7.59
N GLN A 43 -6.00 6.08 8.17
CA GLN A 43 -7.35 5.91 8.73
C GLN A 43 -7.49 6.41 10.16
N LEU A 44 -6.40 6.79 10.80
CA LEU A 44 -6.36 7.18 12.21
C LEU A 44 -6.23 8.70 12.35
N GLN A 45 -6.78 9.23 13.43
CA GLN A 45 -6.69 10.64 13.82
C GLN A 45 -6.24 10.73 15.28
N VAL A 46 -5.59 11.84 15.61
CA VAL A 46 -5.31 12.19 17.00
C VAL A 46 -6.63 12.49 17.70
N ASP A 47 -6.75 12.07 18.94
CA ASP A 47 -7.96 12.24 19.79
C ASP A 47 -9.22 11.51 19.32
N GLN A 48 -9.11 10.64 18.31
CA GLN A 48 -10.22 9.77 17.89
C GLN A 48 -9.78 8.31 17.92
N THR A 49 -10.68 7.47 18.41
CA THR A 49 -10.47 6.02 18.43
C THR A 49 -11.33 5.31 17.39
N ILE A 50 -10.79 4.28 16.80
CA ILE A 50 -11.51 3.36 15.92
C ILE A 50 -11.26 1.93 16.40
N SER A 51 -12.26 1.05 16.30
CA SER A 51 -12.00 -0.36 16.63
C SER A 51 -11.05 -1.01 15.64
N GLN A 52 -10.20 -1.91 16.12
CA GLN A 52 -9.27 -2.66 15.26
C GLN A 52 -10.02 -3.42 14.14
N LYS A 53 -11.22 -3.91 14.44
CA LYS A 53 -12.09 -4.60 13.47
C LYS A 53 -12.57 -3.67 12.36
N GLU A 54 -12.97 -2.45 12.72
CA GLU A 54 -13.39 -1.45 11.73
C GLU A 54 -12.20 -0.97 10.89
N LEU A 55 -11.05 -0.74 11.51
CA LEU A 55 -9.81 -0.39 10.83
C LEU A 55 -9.41 -1.45 9.79
N GLN A 56 -9.51 -2.72 10.15
CA GLN A 56 -9.25 -3.84 9.24
C GLN A 56 -10.17 -3.81 8.01
N LYS A 57 -11.46 -3.53 8.21
CA LYS A 57 -12.41 -3.43 7.08
C LYS A 57 -12.05 -2.32 6.10
N ARG A 58 -11.59 -1.18 6.61
CA ARG A 58 -11.24 -0.01 5.78
C ARG A 58 -10.01 -0.23 4.91
N VAL A 59 -9.03 -0.97 5.39
CA VAL A 59 -7.78 -1.22 4.64
C VAL A 59 -7.82 -2.48 3.78
N ASN A 60 -8.84 -3.30 3.89
CA ASN A 60 -9.03 -4.54 3.12
C ASN A 60 -7.80 -5.46 3.12
N VAL A 61 -7.19 -5.63 4.28
CA VAL A 61 -6.02 -6.49 4.52
C VAL A 61 -6.43 -7.62 5.47
N ASP A 62 -5.78 -8.78 5.37
CA ASP A 62 -6.11 -9.90 6.25
C ASP A 62 -5.85 -9.59 7.74
N HIS A 63 -6.60 -10.24 8.62
CA HIS A 63 -6.59 -9.99 10.07
C HIS A 63 -5.20 -10.20 10.70
N ALA A 64 -4.48 -11.23 10.29
CA ALA A 64 -3.16 -11.54 10.84
C ALA A 64 -2.13 -10.47 10.46
N ALA A 65 -2.18 -9.99 9.21
CA ALA A 65 -1.32 -8.92 8.73
C ALA A 65 -1.61 -7.60 9.45
N VAL A 66 -2.88 -7.22 9.59
CA VAL A 66 -3.28 -6.02 10.35
C VAL A 66 -2.79 -6.10 11.79
N THR A 67 -3.00 -7.21 12.47
CA THR A 67 -2.56 -7.41 13.85
C THR A 67 -1.04 -7.25 13.99
N ARG A 68 -0.26 -7.84 13.08
CA ARG A 68 1.19 -7.72 13.05
C ARG A 68 1.66 -6.27 12.82
N HIS A 69 1.05 -5.58 11.86
CA HIS A 69 1.38 -4.19 11.57
C HIS A 69 1.02 -3.26 12.72
N LEU A 70 -0.14 -3.43 13.36
CA LEU A 70 -0.54 -2.64 14.51
C LEU A 70 0.38 -2.86 15.73
N LYS A 71 0.82 -4.11 15.98
CA LYS A 71 1.82 -4.37 17.02
C LYS A 71 3.13 -3.62 16.78
N HIS A 72 3.59 -3.59 15.54
CA HIS A 72 4.80 -2.85 15.18
C HIS A 72 4.60 -1.33 15.35
N LEU A 73 3.48 -0.77 14.87
CA LEU A 73 3.19 0.65 15.01
C LEU A 73 3.06 1.07 16.48
N GLU A 74 2.48 0.23 17.33
CA GLU A 74 2.40 0.45 18.76
C GLU A 74 3.80 0.40 19.42
N SER A 75 4.61 -0.60 19.08
CA SER A 75 5.98 -0.72 19.64
C SER A 75 6.89 0.44 19.26
N THR A 76 6.61 1.13 18.17
CA THR A 76 7.31 2.33 17.72
C THR A 76 6.67 3.64 18.22
N GLY A 77 5.62 3.55 19.03
CA GLY A 77 4.94 4.71 19.62
C GLY A 77 4.08 5.53 18.67
N MET A 78 3.80 5.03 17.46
CA MET A 78 3.01 5.75 16.46
C MET A 78 1.51 5.67 16.71
N ILE A 79 1.06 4.60 17.34
CA ILE A 79 -0.34 4.38 17.73
C ILE A 79 -0.40 3.96 19.21
N ALA A 80 -1.56 4.18 19.81
CA ALA A 80 -1.97 3.59 21.08
C ALA A 80 -3.09 2.59 20.85
N ARG A 81 -3.08 1.49 21.61
CA ARG A 81 -4.16 0.51 21.63
C ARG A 81 -4.65 0.31 23.05
N GLU A 82 -5.93 0.34 23.23
CA GLU A 82 -6.57 0.15 24.53
C GLU A 82 -7.83 -0.72 24.40
N ARG A 83 -8.23 -1.35 25.50
CA ARG A 83 -9.51 -2.05 25.55
C ARG A 83 -10.62 -1.06 25.78
N SER A 84 -11.73 -1.23 25.04
CA SER A 84 -12.90 -0.39 25.24
C SER A 84 -13.46 -0.57 26.66
N ALA A 85 -13.73 0.54 27.35
CA ALA A 85 -14.40 0.51 28.64
C ALA A 85 -15.83 -0.03 28.57
N ALA A 86 -16.50 0.12 27.42
CA ALA A 86 -17.85 -0.37 27.18
C ALA A 86 -17.92 -1.88 26.87
N ASP A 87 -16.90 -2.41 26.15
CA ASP A 87 -16.78 -3.83 25.83
C ASP A 87 -15.30 -4.23 25.79
N ASN A 88 -14.86 -4.93 26.80
CA ASN A 88 -13.46 -5.36 26.98
C ASN A 88 -12.94 -6.30 25.87
N ARG A 89 -13.81 -6.78 24.98
CA ARG A 89 -13.43 -7.59 23.81
C ARG A 89 -13.00 -6.72 22.63
N VAL A 90 -13.36 -5.43 22.65
CA VAL A 90 -13.05 -4.48 21.58
C VAL A 90 -11.74 -3.79 21.87
N ILE A 91 -10.81 -3.84 20.93
CA ILE A 91 -9.56 -3.09 20.96
C ILE A 91 -9.77 -1.81 20.15
N LEU A 92 -9.53 -0.68 20.78
CA LEU A 92 -9.57 0.65 20.19
C LEU A 92 -8.15 1.05 19.81
N VAL A 93 -8.03 1.72 18.68
CA VAL A 93 -6.75 2.20 18.11
C VAL A 93 -6.88 3.71 17.89
N SER A 94 -5.85 4.44 18.27
CA SER A 94 -5.73 5.88 18.03
C SER A 94 -4.34 6.24 17.54
N LEU A 95 -4.23 7.35 16.82
CA LEU A 95 -2.95 7.91 16.42
C LEU A 95 -2.36 8.72 17.59
N THR A 96 -1.07 8.54 17.87
CA THR A 96 -0.36 9.41 18.81
C THR A 96 0.13 10.69 18.13
N GLU A 97 0.49 11.72 18.89
CA GLU A 97 1.12 12.93 18.34
C GLU A 97 2.44 12.61 17.63
N GLN A 98 3.23 11.69 18.19
CA GLN A 98 4.44 11.17 17.54
C GLN A 98 4.12 10.49 16.22
N GLY A 99 3.06 9.68 16.16
CA GLY A 99 2.57 9.05 14.95
C GLY A 99 2.12 10.07 13.92
N ALA A 100 1.40 11.11 14.32
CA ALA A 100 0.97 12.19 13.44
C ALA A 100 2.16 12.92 12.80
N THR A 101 3.17 13.25 13.59
CA THR A 101 4.40 13.90 13.10
C THR A 101 5.15 12.98 12.12
N ARG A 102 5.26 11.70 12.44
CA ARG A 102 5.96 10.73 11.57
C ARG A 102 5.23 10.51 10.26
N ILE A 103 3.89 10.40 10.28
CA ILE A 103 3.13 10.20 9.04
C ILE A 103 3.16 11.44 8.13
N ALA A 104 3.18 12.64 8.70
CA ALA A 104 3.35 13.87 7.91
C ALA A 104 4.67 13.83 7.14
N ARG A 105 5.78 13.50 7.80
CA ARG A 105 7.09 13.35 7.15
C ARG A 105 7.12 12.24 6.11
N LEU A 106 6.49 11.10 6.38
CA LEU A 106 6.40 10.00 5.41
C LEU A 106 5.61 10.38 4.16
N ARG A 107 4.57 11.20 4.32
CA ARG A 107 3.81 11.74 3.18
C ARG A 107 4.66 12.65 2.31
N GLU A 108 5.40 13.57 2.91
CA GLU A 108 6.33 14.45 2.17
C GLU A 108 7.37 13.63 1.40
N GLN A 109 7.99 12.64 2.04
CA GLN A 109 8.96 11.75 1.38
C GLN A 109 8.33 10.95 0.23
N LYS A 110 7.09 10.49 0.40
CA LYS A 110 6.34 9.80 -0.65
C LYS A 110 6.03 10.72 -1.82
N ASP A 111 5.57 11.93 -1.54
CA ASP A 111 5.21 12.90 -2.59
C ASP A 111 6.44 13.27 -3.41
N GLU A 112 7.56 13.59 -2.76
CA GLU A 112 8.85 13.84 -3.43
C GLU A 112 9.30 12.63 -4.27
N PHE A 113 9.17 11.42 -3.74
CA PHE A 113 9.51 10.20 -4.48
C PHE A 113 8.65 10.04 -5.74
N LEU A 114 7.33 10.29 -5.64
CA LEU A 114 6.42 10.17 -6.78
C LEU A 114 6.67 11.25 -7.83
N GLU A 115 6.95 12.48 -7.42
CA GLU A 115 7.33 13.56 -8.33
C GLU A 115 8.59 13.22 -9.11
N ASN A 116 9.64 12.75 -8.43
CA ASN A 116 10.88 12.34 -9.07
C ASN A 116 10.69 11.12 -10.00
N LEU A 117 9.84 10.16 -9.61
CA LEU A 117 9.56 8.97 -10.41
C LEU A 117 8.84 9.31 -11.72
N LEU A 118 7.99 10.32 -11.69
CA LEU A 118 7.19 10.76 -12.84
C LEU A 118 7.78 12.01 -13.52
N GLU A 119 9.01 12.38 -13.20
CA GLU A 119 9.70 13.47 -13.84
C GLU A 119 9.75 13.27 -15.37
N GLY A 120 9.39 14.33 -16.12
CA GLY A 120 9.35 14.30 -17.59
C GLY A 120 8.05 13.75 -18.19
N PHE A 121 7.12 13.26 -17.37
CA PHE A 121 5.80 12.84 -17.85
C PHE A 121 4.78 13.97 -17.71
N SER A 122 4.12 14.34 -18.79
CA SER A 122 2.98 15.26 -18.74
C SER A 122 1.79 14.64 -17.99
N ALA A 123 0.87 15.46 -17.51
CA ALA A 123 -0.35 14.98 -16.85
C ALA A 123 -1.21 14.09 -17.75
N GLU A 124 -1.18 14.32 -19.07
CA GLU A 124 -1.88 13.50 -20.06
C GLU A 124 -1.23 12.12 -20.21
N GLU A 125 0.11 12.07 -20.28
CA GLU A 125 0.85 10.80 -20.35
C GLU A 125 0.66 9.98 -19.06
N GLN A 126 0.66 10.63 -17.89
CA GLN A 126 0.38 9.96 -16.62
C GLN A 126 -1.02 9.35 -16.58
N ARG A 127 -2.05 10.07 -17.05
CA ARG A 127 -3.43 9.53 -17.15
C ARG A 127 -3.51 8.37 -18.13
N THR A 128 -2.92 8.51 -19.31
CA THR A 128 -2.88 7.45 -20.32
C THR A 128 -2.19 6.19 -19.78
N LEU A 129 -1.08 6.34 -19.10
CA LEU A 129 -0.35 5.23 -18.47
C LEU A 129 -1.21 4.53 -17.41
N ALA A 130 -1.90 5.30 -16.55
CA ALA A 130 -2.78 4.75 -15.53
C ALA A 130 -3.93 3.94 -16.14
N GLU A 131 -4.57 4.44 -17.20
CA GLU A 131 -5.63 3.73 -17.93
C GLU A 131 -5.12 2.43 -18.57
N MET A 132 -3.92 2.45 -19.14
CA MET A 132 -3.31 1.26 -19.74
C MET A 132 -3.01 0.19 -18.67
N ILE A 133 -2.47 0.59 -17.51
CA ILE A 133 -2.19 -0.32 -16.40
C ILE A 133 -3.49 -0.93 -15.87
N GLN A 134 -4.55 -0.13 -15.66
CA GLN A 134 -5.85 -0.62 -15.22
C GLN A 134 -6.46 -1.64 -16.20
N ARG A 135 -6.30 -1.43 -17.48
CA ARG A 135 -6.75 -2.40 -18.51
C ARG A 135 -5.97 -3.71 -18.42
N ILE A 136 -4.66 -3.66 -18.18
CA ILE A 136 -3.84 -4.87 -17.99
C ILE A 136 -4.27 -5.62 -16.73
N GLU A 137 -4.50 -4.90 -15.63
CA GLU A 137 -4.98 -5.45 -14.36
C GLU A 137 -6.33 -6.17 -14.54
N GLY A 138 -7.32 -5.49 -15.14
CA GLY A 138 -8.62 -6.08 -15.41
C GLY A 138 -8.55 -7.33 -16.31
N ASN A 139 -7.66 -7.35 -17.30
CA ASN A 139 -7.42 -8.53 -18.11
C ASN A 139 -6.79 -9.66 -17.30
N ALA A 140 -5.84 -9.34 -16.43
CA ALA A 140 -5.17 -10.34 -15.58
C ALA A 140 -6.16 -11.02 -14.62
N ASP A 141 -7.09 -10.27 -14.03
CA ASP A 141 -8.13 -10.79 -13.13
C ASP A 141 -9.08 -11.78 -13.80
N THR A 142 -9.27 -11.66 -15.11
CA THR A 142 -10.14 -12.55 -15.90
C THR A 142 -9.43 -13.81 -16.41
N LEU A 143 -8.11 -13.89 -16.28
CA LEU A 143 -7.36 -15.06 -16.72
C LEU A 143 -7.72 -16.30 -15.89
N PRO A 144 -7.98 -17.46 -16.52
CA PRO A 144 -8.24 -18.68 -15.78
C PRO A 144 -6.99 -19.07 -14.97
N LYS A 145 -7.21 -19.52 -13.72
CA LYS A 145 -6.12 -20.13 -12.95
C LYS A 145 -5.61 -21.32 -13.76
N LEU A 146 -4.34 -21.28 -14.14
CA LEU A 146 -3.69 -22.45 -14.75
C LEU A 146 -3.85 -23.61 -13.79
N LYS A 147 -4.48 -24.71 -14.25
CA LYS A 147 -4.48 -25.96 -13.48
C LYS A 147 -3.03 -26.38 -13.32
N GLU A 148 -2.60 -26.60 -12.09
CA GLU A 148 -1.36 -27.31 -11.81
C GLU A 148 -1.50 -28.67 -12.46
N GLU A 149 -0.99 -28.84 -13.68
CA GLU A 149 -0.76 -30.16 -14.25
C GLU A 149 0.36 -30.77 -13.42
N SER A 150 -0.01 -31.75 -12.61
CA SER A 150 0.90 -32.57 -11.85
C SER A 150 1.96 -33.15 -12.78
N ILE A 151 3.20 -32.71 -12.61
CA ILE A 151 4.39 -33.33 -13.20
C ILE A 151 4.78 -34.50 -12.31
#